data_337f038e21cc4e19d6a7149f29e7f827
#
_entry.id   337f038e21cc4e19d6a7149f29e7f827
#
_cell.length_a   1.000
_cell.length_b   1.000
_cell.length_c   1.000
_cell.angle_alpha   90.00
_cell.angle_beta   90.00
_cell.angle_gamma   90.00
#
_symmetry.space_group_name_H-M   'P 1'
#
loop_
_entity.id
_entity.type
_entity.pdbx_description
1 polymer ?
#
loop_
_entity_poly.entity_id
_entity_poly.type
_entity_poly.pdbx_seq_one_letter_code
_entity_poly.pdbx_strand_id
1 'polypeptide(L)'
;MIQVVYKNKYSFQNPLRQTYRHKKVLSKFLDVDESNIETIVYFNGDSKFKTELPSNVLSYGLGSYIKQFQDTVLSNDEIERICNLLISNEGKISNQEHLQSFHDRHTSDTVCPRCGSDLVERTVEDTGSIFLGCSSYPKCKFSKDIQVPYEKGNSFNIWIVILVVIVLIVLLY
;
A
#
# COMPACT_ATOMS: atom_id res chain seq x y z
N MET A 1 -8.70 10.71 7.26
CA MET A 1 -9.46 11.98 7.12
C MET A 1 -10.82 11.81 7.75
N ILE A 2 -11.43 12.87 8.28
CA ILE A 2 -12.74 12.77 8.95
C ILE A 2 -13.67 13.76 8.26
N GLN A 3 -14.83 13.28 7.84
CA GLN A 3 -15.94 14.08 7.34
C GLN A 3 -16.99 14.23 8.44
N VAL A 4 -17.49 15.44 8.61
CA VAL A 4 -18.60 15.72 9.53
C VAL A 4 -19.82 16.05 8.69
N VAL A 5 -20.87 15.24 8.82
CA VAL A 5 -22.17 15.47 8.17
C VAL A 5 -23.19 15.64 9.27
N TYR A 6 -23.76 16.85 9.38
CA TYR A 6 -24.57 17.28 10.53
C TYR A 6 -23.78 17.13 11.84
N LYS A 7 -24.17 16.23 12.74
CA LYS A 7 -23.48 15.94 14.01
C LYS A 7 -22.63 14.66 13.99
N ASN A 8 -22.71 13.89 12.90
CA ASN A 8 -22.04 12.60 12.78
C ASN A 8 -20.65 12.74 12.16
N LYS A 9 -19.71 11.95 12.65
CA LYS A 9 -18.33 11.89 12.14
C LYS A 9 -18.12 10.58 11.37
N TYR A 10 -17.67 10.70 10.14
CA TYR A 10 -17.34 9.56 9.28
C TYR A 10 -15.86 9.57 8.96
N SER A 11 -15.20 8.45 9.20
CA SER A 11 -13.80 8.29 8.79
C SER A 11 -13.75 7.79 7.35
N PHE A 12 -12.91 8.39 6.53
CA PHE A 12 -12.65 7.93 5.17
C PHE A 12 -11.15 7.98 4.84
N GLN A 13 -10.76 7.20 3.85
CA GLN A 13 -9.38 7.15 3.42
C GLN A 13 -8.95 8.54 2.89
N ASN A 14 -7.74 8.97 3.25
CA ASN A 14 -7.22 10.25 2.80
C ASN A 14 -6.96 10.22 1.28
N PRO A 15 -7.66 11.08 0.49
CA PRO A 15 -7.51 11.11 -0.95
C PRO A 15 -6.08 11.40 -1.43
N LEU A 16 -5.31 12.19 -0.69
CA LEU A 16 -3.91 12.46 -1.01
C LEU A 16 -3.03 11.21 -0.97
N ARG A 17 -3.37 10.23 -0.13
CA ARG A 17 -2.67 8.94 -0.13
C ARG A 17 -3.10 8.06 -1.31
N GLN A 18 -4.37 8.18 -1.71
CA GLN A 18 -4.86 7.48 -2.89
C GLN A 18 -4.20 8.01 -4.16
N THR A 19 -4.18 9.33 -4.34
CA THR A 19 -3.54 9.96 -5.52
C THR A 19 -2.04 9.66 -5.57
N TYR A 20 -1.35 9.66 -4.43
CA TYR A 20 0.06 9.26 -4.38
C TYR A 20 0.30 7.85 -4.93
N ARG A 21 -0.55 6.91 -4.54
CA ARG A 21 -0.49 5.54 -5.08
C ARG A 21 -0.83 5.49 -6.56
N HIS A 22 -1.89 6.19 -6.97
CA HIS A 22 -2.29 6.24 -8.39
C HIS A 22 -1.17 6.81 -9.25
N LYS A 23 -0.51 7.89 -8.80
CA LYS A 23 0.64 8.49 -9.47
C LYS A 23 1.76 7.47 -9.70
N LYS A 24 2.14 6.71 -8.66
CA LYS A 24 3.18 5.67 -8.77
C LYS A 24 2.82 4.54 -9.74
N VAL A 25 1.59 4.05 -9.65
CA VAL A 25 1.13 2.98 -10.54
C VAL A 25 1.09 3.48 -11.98
N LEU A 26 0.58 4.70 -12.19
CA LEU A 26 0.45 5.30 -13.51
C LEU A 26 1.83 5.58 -14.13
N SER A 27 2.78 6.12 -13.35
CA SER A 27 4.15 6.34 -13.79
C SER A 27 4.81 5.05 -14.29
N LYS A 28 4.69 3.96 -13.53
CA LYS A 28 5.19 2.64 -13.93
C LYS A 28 4.50 2.10 -15.19
N PHE A 29 3.17 2.24 -15.25
CA PHE A 29 2.38 1.71 -16.36
C PHE A 29 2.66 2.45 -17.68
N LEU A 30 2.80 3.78 -17.60
CA LEU A 30 3.05 4.63 -18.77
C LEU A 30 4.53 4.74 -19.12
N ASP A 31 5.44 4.26 -18.26
CA ASP A 31 6.89 4.47 -18.35
C ASP A 31 7.23 5.95 -18.50
N VAL A 32 6.75 6.75 -17.54
CA VAL A 32 6.92 8.20 -17.48
C VAL A 32 7.38 8.58 -16.08
N ASP A 33 8.28 9.56 -15.95
CA ASP A 33 8.72 10.01 -14.64
C ASP A 33 7.56 10.54 -13.78
N GLU A 34 7.60 10.25 -12.47
CA GLU A 34 6.58 10.71 -11.53
C GLU A 34 6.43 12.24 -11.51
N SER A 35 7.49 12.99 -11.80
CA SER A 35 7.46 14.46 -11.85
C SER A 35 6.56 15.00 -12.96
N ASN A 36 6.38 14.25 -14.05
CA ASN A 36 5.55 14.63 -15.19
C ASN A 36 4.06 14.31 -14.97
N ILE A 37 3.71 13.73 -13.83
CA ILE A 37 2.31 13.40 -13.48
C ILE A 37 1.85 14.29 -12.34
N GLU A 38 0.94 15.20 -12.62
CA GLU A 38 0.27 15.99 -11.59
C GLU A 38 -0.97 15.29 -11.07
N THR A 39 -1.22 15.43 -9.76
CA THR A 39 -2.39 14.83 -9.12
C THR A 39 -3.23 15.90 -8.45
N ILE A 40 -4.53 15.88 -8.69
CA ILE A 40 -5.48 16.82 -8.13
C ILE A 40 -6.54 16.06 -7.34
N VAL A 41 -6.86 16.55 -6.15
CA VAL A 41 -8.03 16.12 -5.40
C VAL A 41 -9.08 17.22 -5.50
N TYR A 42 -10.18 16.93 -6.17
CA TYR A 42 -11.28 17.88 -6.34
C TYR A 42 -12.49 17.45 -5.52
N PHE A 43 -12.90 18.33 -4.60
CA PHE A 43 -14.12 18.15 -3.81
C PHE A 43 -15.26 18.89 -4.48
N ASN A 44 -16.21 18.15 -5.02
CA ASN A 44 -17.42 18.73 -5.58
C ASN A 44 -18.46 19.02 -4.46
N GLY A 45 -19.18 20.12 -4.56
CA GLY A 45 -20.22 20.53 -3.62
C GLY A 45 -19.73 21.51 -2.55
N ASP A 46 -20.57 21.75 -1.53
CA ASP A 46 -20.40 22.79 -0.52
C ASP A 46 -19.50 22.37 0.66
N SER A 47 -18.43 21.67 0.36
CA SER A 47 -17.50 21.18 1.40
C SER A 47 -16.75 22.35 2.05
N LYS A 48 -16.80 22.43 3.38
CA LYS A 48 -16.01 23.38 4.16
C LYS A 48 -14.87 22.65 4.87
N PHE A 49 -13.66 23.13 4.66
CA PHE A 49 -12.47 22.56 5.29
C PHE A 49 -12.12 23.33 6.56
N LYS A 50 -11.74 22.59 7.61
CA LYS A 50 -11.34 23.18 8.91
C LYS A 50 -9.84 23.40 9.03
N THR A 51 -9.07 22.87 8.09
CA THR A 51 -7.61 22.94 8.06
C THR A 51 -7.17 23.47 6.69
N GLU A 52 -6.02 24.10 6.64
CA GLU A 52 -5.37 24.44 5.39
C GLU A 52 -5.13 23.19 4.56
N LEU A 53 -5.34 23.33 3.26
CA LEU A 53 -5.19 22.24 2.29
C LEU A 53 -3.97 22.50 1.41
N PRO A 54 -3.29 21.43 0.96
CA PRO A 54 -2.28 21.55 -0.09
C PRO A 54 -2.85 22.18 -1.36
N SER A 55 -2.01 22.84 -2.13
CA SER A 55 -2.40 23.59 -3.35
C SER A 55 -3.11 22.73 -4.41
N ASN A 56 -2.85 21.42 -4.41
CA ASN A 56 -3.48 20.46 -5.32
C ASN A 56 -4.80 19.85 -4.78
N VAL A 57 -5.33 20.38 -3.67
CA VAL A 57 -6.65 20.01 -3.14
C VAL A 57 -7.60 21.17 -3.35
N LEU A 58 -8.54 21.01 -4.24
CA LEU A 58 -9.41 22.08 -4.73
C LEU A 58 -10.88 21.78 -4.43
N SER A 59 -11.68 22.82 -4.21
CA SER A 59 -13.13 22.78 -4.20
C SER A 59 -13.74 23.66 -5.30
N TYR A 60 -12.94 24.51 -5.94
CA TYR A 60 -13.29 25.36 -7.07
C TYR A 60 -12.02 25.67 -7.89
N GLY A 61 -12.19 26.29 -9.05
CA GLY A 61 -11.06 26.81 -9.85
C GLY A 61 -10.22 25.74 -10.56
N LEU A 62 -10.74 24.51 -10.76
CA LEU A 62 -10.03 23.40 -11.41
C LEU A 62 -9.45 23.80 -12.77
N GLY A 63 -10.24 24.51 -13.61
CA GLY A 63 -9.75 24.97 -14.91
C GLY A 63 -8.59 25.96 -14.83
N SER A 64 -8.60 26.86 -13.84
CA SER A 64 -7.51 27.80 -13.61
C SER A 64 -6.27 27.09 -13.08
N TYR A 65 -6.44 26.08 -12.26
CA TYR A 65 -5.31 25.26 -11.77
C TYR A 65 -4.65 24.48 -12.92
N ILE A 66 -5.44 23.84 -13.78
CA ILE A 66 -4.90 23.10 -14.94
C ILE A 66 -4.14 24.04 -15.89
N LYS A 67 -4.64 25.26 -16.11
CA LYS A 67 -4.00 26.27 -17.00
C LYS A 67 -2.65 26.79 -16.48
N GLN A 68 -2.25 26.49 -15.26
CA GLN A 68 -0.92 26.85 -14.76
C GLN A 68 0.20 26.00 -15.38
N PHE A 69 -0.12 24.79 -15.84
CA PHE A 69 0.82 23.86 -16.44
C PHE A 69 0.91 24.12 -17.94
N GLN A 70 1.87 24.98 -18.33
CA GLN A 70 2.08 25.39 -19.73
C GLN A 70 3.32 24.74 -20.35
N ASP A 71 4.17 24.14 -19.53
CA ASP A 71 5.42 23.54 -19.98
C ASP A 71 5.14 22.25 -20.75
N THR A 72 5.80 22.09 -21.90
CA THR A 72 5.75 20.84 -22.66
C THR A 72 6.74 19.85 -22.05
N VAL A 73 6.25 18.88 -21.31
CA VAL A 73 7.07 17.88 -20.62
C VAL A 73 7.17 16.54 -21.36
N LEU A 74 6.32 16.32 -22.37
CA LEU A 74 6.29 15.11 -23.20
C LEU A 74 6.39 15.49 -24.67
N SER A 75 7.15 14.71 -25.44
CA SER A 75 7.19 14.81 -26.90
C SER A 75 5.91 14.28 -27.55
N ASN A 76 5.64 14.63 -28.81
CA ASN A 76 4.49 14.11 -29.54
C ASN A 76 4.53 12.59 -29.67
N ASP A 77 5.71 12.00 -29.88
CA ASP A 77 5.88 10.54 -30.00
C ASP A 77 5.54 9.83 -28.66
N GLU A 78 5.93 10.44 -27.52
CA GLU A 78 5.57 9.92 -26.19
C GLU A 78 4.07 10.02 -25.94
N ILE A 79 3.45 11.13 -26.35
CA ILE A 79 1.99 11.29 -26.25
C ILE A 79 1.28 10.23 -27.07
N GLU A 80 1.68 10.00 -28.32
CA GLU A 80 1.10 8.98 -29.19
C GLU A 80 1.27 7.58 -28.60
N ARG A 81 2.48 7.25 -28.10
CA ARG A 81 2.76 5.99 -27.40
C ARG A 81 1.84 5.79 -26.20
N ILE A 82 1.68 6.80 -25.36
CA ILE A 82 0.83 6.77 -24.18
C ILE A 82 -0.64 6.56 -24.56
N CYS A 83 -1.14 7.30 -25.56
CA CYS A 83 -2.51 7.16 -26.04
C CYS A 83 -2.78 5.75 -26.56
N ASN A 84 -1.88 5.22 -27.39
CA ASN A 84 -2.00 3.86 -27.92
C ASN A 84 -1.97 2.80 -26.81
N LEU A 85 -1.11 2.99 -25.79
CA LEU A 85 -1.04 2.09 -24.64
C LEU A 85 -2.36 2.10 -23.84
N LEU A 86 -2.94 3.28 -23.58
CA LEU A 86 -4.22 3.41 -22.85
C LEU A 86 -5.36 2.76 -23.62
N ILE A 87 -5.52 3.07 -24.91
CA ILE A 87 -6.57 2.51 -25.78
C ILE A 87 -6.43 0.98 -25.89
N SER A 88 -5.20 0.50 -26.07
CA SER A 88 -4.96 -0.94 -26.21
C SER A 88 -5.26 -1.75 -24.94
N ASN A 89 -5.31 -1.11 -23.78
CA ASN A 89 -5.61 -1.74 -22.48
C ASN A 89 -7.02 -1.45 -21.96
N GLU A 90 -7.81 -0.66 -22.68
CA GLU A 90 -9.19 -0.37 -22.32
C GLU A 90 -10.01 -1.68 -22.29
N GLY A 91 -10.72 -1.91 -21.20
CA GLY A 91 -11.64 -3.04 -21.02
C GLY A 91 -11.01 -4.43 -20.93
N LYS A 92 -9.67 -4.55 -20.92
CA LYS A 92 -9.00 -5.87 -20.88
C LYS A 92 -9.03 -6.55 -19.51
N ILE A 93 -9.23 -5.80 -18.43
CA ILE A 93 -9.25 -6.34 -17.07
C ILE A 93 -10.69 -6.55 -16.63
N SER A 94 -11.06 -7.81 -16.40
CA SER A 94 -12.37 -8.13 -15.81
C SER A 94 -12.45 -7.70 -14.35
N ASN A 95 -13.67 -7.49 -13.83
CA ASN A 95 -13.87 -7.20 -12.41
C ASN A 95 -13.28 -8.30 -11.51
N GLN A 96 -13.30 -9.55 -11.94
CA GLN A 96 -12.76 -10.67 -11.19
C GLN A 96 -11.24 -10.62 -11.11
N GLU A 97 -10.54 -10.35 -12.21
CA GLU A 97 -9.09 -10.15 -12.23
C GLU A 97 -8.68 -8.95 -11.39
N HIS A 98 -9.47 -7.88 -11.41
CA HIS A 98 -9.23 -6.71 -10.56
C HIS A 98 -9.34 -7.06 -9.07
N LEU A 99 -10.37 -7.79 -8.66
CA LEU A 99 -10.54 -8.24 -7.28
C LEU A 99 -9.43 -9.20 -6.86
N GLN A 100 -9.02 -10.13 -7.72
CA GLN A 100 -7.91 -11.04 -7.46
C GLN A 100 -6.60 -10.26 -7.26
N SER A 101 -6.28 -9.32 -8.15
CA SER A 101 -5.06 -8.50 -8.03
C SER A 101 -5.05 -7.66 -6.74
N PHE A 102 -6.22 -7.26 -6.25
CA PHE A 102 -6.35 -6.58 -4.97
C PHE A 102 -6.05 -7.52 -3.81
N HIS A 103 -6.60 -8.73 -3.84
CA HIS A 103 -6.35 -9.76 -2.84
C HIS A 103 -4.86 -10.11 -2.78
N ASP A 104 -4.24 -10.38 -3.93
CA ASP A 104 -2.83 -10.76 -4.04
C ASP A 104 -1.89 -9.68 -3.45
N ARG A 105 -2.21 -8.40 -3.67
CA ARG A 105 -1.45 -7.30 -3.06
C ARG A 105 -1.59 -7.21 -1.56
N HIS A 106 -2.78 -7.52 -1.02
CA HIS A 106 -3.00 -7.50 0.42
C HIS A 106 -2.33 -8.67 1.15
N THR A 107 -2.20 -9.80 0.48
CA THR A 107 -1.53 -11.00 1.01
C THR A 107 -0.02 -11.00 0.75
N SER A 108 0.47 -10.19 -0.18
CA SER A 108 1.89 -10.10 -0.53
C SER A 108 2.77 -9.70 0.67
N ASP A 109 3.91 -10.34 0.78
CA ASP A 109 4.99 -9.98 1.72
C ASP A 109 6.09 -9.15 1.06
N THR A 110 5.99 -8.91 -0.24
CA THR A 110 6.99 -8.16 -1.02
C THR A 110 6.51 -6.78 -1.46
N VAL A 111 5.20 -6.60 -1.67
CA VAL A 111 4.61 -5.36 -2.20
C VAL A 111 3.71 -4.69 -1.17
N CYS A 112 3.94 -3.41 -0.93
CA CYS A 112 3.10 -2.61 -0.03
C CYS A 112 1.68 -2.44 -0.60
N PRO A 113 0.63 -2.93 0.08
CA PRO A 113 -0.75 -2.82 -0.41
C PRO A 113 -1.25 -1.37 -0.45
N ARG A 114 -0.57 -0.46 0.25
CA ARG A 114 -0.98 0.94 0.37
C ARG A 114 -0.44 1.82 -0.77
N CYS A 115 0.79 1.59 -1.23
CA CYS A 115 1.42 2.45 -2.23
C CYS A 115 2.12 1.71 -3.38
N GLY A 116 2.14 0.37 -3.35
CA GLY A 116 2.78 -0.45 -4.39
C GLY A 116 4.30 -0.48 -4.38
N SER A 117 4.95 0.19 -3.41
CA SER A 117 6.42 0.09 -3.24
C SER A 117 6.79 -1.21 -2.52
N ASP A 118 8.05 -1.58 -2.56
CA ASP A 118 8.53 -2.79 -1.91
C ASP A 118 8.35 -2.74 -0.39
N LEU A 119 8.11 -3.89 0.21
CA LEU A 119 8.21 -4.10 1.64
C LEU A 119 9.64 -4.56 1.97
N VAL A 120 10.20 -3.98 3.02
CA VAL A 120 11.55 -4.29 3.51
C VAL A 120 11.49 -4.69 4.97
N GLU A 121 12.30 -5.63 5.37
CA GLU A 121 12.44 -6.00 6.78
C GLU A 121 13.03 -4.85 7.59
N ARG A 122 12.46 -4.63 8.76
CA ARG A 122 12.92 -3.64 9.75
C ARG A 122 12.87 -4.26 11.14
N THR A 123 13.80 -3.86 11.98
CA THR A 123 13.87 -4.32 13.37
C THR A 123 13.43 -3.19 14.30
N VAL A 124 12.65 -3.52 15.31
CA VAL A 124 12.32 -2.60 16.41
C VAL A 124 13.50 -2.61 17.38
N GLU A 125 14.12 -1.45 17.61
CA GLU A 125 15.33 -1.34 18.44
C GLU A 125 15.14 -1.84 19.88
N ASP A 126 14.00 -1.56 20.48
CA ASP A 126 13.71 -1.90 21.89
C ASP A 126 13.44 -3.39 22.13
N THR A 127 12.84 -4.08 21.15
CA THR A 127 12.36 -5.47 21.31
C THR A 127 13.10 -6.48 20.45
N GLY A 128 13.86 -6.03 19.45
CA GLY A 128 14.46 -6.88 18.44
C GLY A 128 13.45 -7.54 17.49
N SER A 129 12.17 -7.20 17.59
CA SER A 129 11.12 -7.76 16.73
C SER A 129 11.30 -7.32 15.28
N ILE A 130 11.10 -8.24 14.33
CA ILE A 130 11.21 -7.98 12.90
C ILE A 130 9.81 -7.77 12.34
N PHE A 131 9.66 -6.75 11.49
CA PHE A 131 8.42 -6.46 10.77
C PHE A 131 8.71 -6.01 9.34
N LEU A 132 7.73 -6.12 8.45
CA LEU A 132 7.81 -5.58 7.10
C LEU A 132 7.33 -4.12 7.11
N GLY A 133 8.20 -3.22 6.71
CA GLY A 133 7.91 -1.80 6.56
C GLY A 133 7.97 -1.36 5.09
N CYS A 134 7.13 -0.40 4.71
CA CYS A 134 7.19 0.15 3.36
C CYS A 134 8.52 0.88 3.10
N SER A 135 9.16 0.60 1.95
CA SER A 135 10.39 1.26 1.52
C SER A 135 10.21 2.76 1.29
N SER A 136 8.99 3.20 0.99
CA SER A 136 8.65 4.62 0.81
C SER A 136 8.42 5.40 2.13
N TYR A 137 8.80 4.85 3.28
CA TYR A 137 8.77 5.62 4.53
C TYR A 137 9.69 6.87 4.41
N PRO A 138 9.30 8.04 4.94
CA PRO A 138 8.11 8.32 5.78
C PRO A 138 6.82 8.66 5.00
N LYS A 139 6.85 8.73 3.67
CA LYS A 139 5.67 9.06 2.84
C LYS A 139 4.56 8.01 2.98
N CYS A 140 4.92 6.73 3.02
CA CYS A 140 4.02 5.63 3.32
C CYS A 140 4.42 4.96 4.64
N LYS A 141 3.51 4.98 5.61
CA LYS A 141 3.73 4.41 6.96
C LYS A 141 3.07 3.04 7.11
N PHE A 142 3.02 2.24 6.02
CA PHE A 142 2.50 0.88 6.12
C PHE A 142 3.52 -0.02 6.79
N SER A 143 3.06 -0.85 7.72
CA SER A 143 3.81 -1.95 8.32
C SER A 143 2.92 -3.17 8.48
N LYS A 144 3.52 -4.35 8.46
CA LYS A 144 2.89 -5.67 8.63
C LYS A 144 3.80 -6.51 9.50
N ASP A 145 3.27 -7.10 10.56
CA ASP A 145 4.02 -8.00 11.41
C ASP A 145 4.33 -9.29 10.64
N ILE A 146 5.56 -9.76 10.76
CA ILE A 146 5.95 -11.06 10.24
C ILE A 146 5.46 -12.08 11.26
N GLN A 147 4.44 -12.86 10.89
CA GLN A 147 4.06 -14.03 11.67
C GLN A 147 5.16 -15.08 11.47
N VAL A 148 6.17 -15.06 12.33
CA VAL A 148 7.10 -16.20 12.44
C VAL A 148 6.23 -17.35 12.90
N PRO A 149 6.18 -18.49 12.17
CA PRO A 149 5.49 -19.67 12.68
C PRO A 149 6.13 -19.99 14.03
N TYR A 150 5.35 -19.92 15.11
CA TYR A 150 5.80 -20.41 16.40
C TYR A 150 6.00 -21.91 16.22
N GLU A 151 7.22 -22.32 15.97
CA GLU A 151 7.60 -23.72 16.13
C GLU A 151 7.32 -24.05 17.60
N LYS A 152 6.20 -24.76 17.83
CA LYS A 152 5.99 -25.43 19.09
C LYS A 152 7.22 -26.29 19.32
N GLY A 153 8.16 -25.77 20.11
CA GLY A 153 9.30 -26.54 20.55
C GLY A 153 8.74 -27.87 21.00
N ASN A 154 9.22 -28.96 20.39
CA ASN A 154 8.87 -30.31 20.80
C ASN A 154 9.12 -30.36 22.32
N SER A 155 8.04 -30.26 23.08
CA SER A 155 8.06 -30.60 24.49
C SER A 155 8.46 -32.07 24.52
N PHE A 156 9.77 -32.28 24.67
CA PHE A 156 10.30 -33.61 24.90
C PHE A 156 9.51 -34.17 26.07
N ASN A 157 8.70 -35.17 25.80
CA ASN A 157 7.78 -35.71 26.76
C ASN A 157 8.66 -36.39 27.84
N ILE A 158 8.97 -35.63 28.89
CA ILE A 158 9.83 -36.04 30.01
C ILE A 158 9.36 -37.39 30.59
N TRP A 159 8.05 -37.66 30.46
CA TRP A 159 7.46 -38.93 30.82
C TRP A 159 7.94 -40.13 29.97
N ILE A 160 8.25 -39.92 28.70
CA ILE A 160 8.83 -40.98 27.83
C ILE A 160 10.24 -41.30 28.28
N VAL A 161 11.04 -40.29 28.61
CA VAL A 161 12.40 -40.50 29.13
C VAL A 161 12.36 -41.25 30.46
N ILE A 162 11.47 -40.88 31.38
CA ILE A 162 11.30 -41.55 32.67
C ILE A 162 10.82 -43.00 32.47
N LEU A 163 9.88 -43.26 31.56
CA LEU A 163 9.44 -44.62 31.24
C LEU A 163 10.55 -45.48 30.69
N VAL A 164 11.38 -44.99 29.78
CA VAL A 164 12.54 -45.70 29.21
C VAL A 164 13.55 -46.01 30.29
N VAL A 165 13.84 -45.09 31.20
CA VAL A 165 14.76 -45.30 32.32
C VAL A 165 14.25 -46.39 33.28
N ILE A 166 12.96 -46.35 33.61
CA ILE A 166 12.33 -47.39 34.50
C ILE A 166 12.40 -48.78 33.84
N VAL A 167 12.08 -48.87 32.53
CA VAL A 167 12.17 -50.17 31.81
C VAL A 167 13.63 -50.69 31.79
N LEU A 168 14.60 -49.82 31.57
CA LEU A 168 16.00 -50.22 31.61
C LEU A 168 16.45 -50.71 33.00
N ILE A 169 15.99 -50.07 34.06
CA ILE A 169 16.28 -50.53 35.45
C ILE A 169 15.66 -51.90 35.72
N VAL A 170 14.43 -52.14 35.29
CA VAL A 170 13.74 -53.43 35.49
C VAL A 170 14.35 -54.57 34.68
N LEU A 171 14.98 -54.26 33.53
CA LEU A 171 15.65 -55.30 32.71
C LEU A 171 17.09 -55.62 33.17
N LEU A 172 17.67 -54.78 34.02
CA LEU A 172 19.01 -54.96 34.56
C LEU A 172 19.07 -55.57 36.00
N TYR A 173 17.90 -55.74 36.60
CA TYR A 173 17.70 -56.40 37.86
C TYR A 173 16.87 -57.70 37.71
#